data_0c507ffa1f70c93425bb6f2837733cdc
#
_entry.id   0c507ffa1f70c93425bb6f2837733cdc
#
_cell.length_a   1.000
_cell.length_b   1.000
_cell.length_c   1.000
_cell.angle_alpha   90.00
_cell.angle_beta   90.00
_cell.angle_gamma   90.00
#
_symmetry.space_group_name_H-M   'P 1'
#
loop_
_entity.id
_entity.type
_entity.pdbx_description
1 polymer ?
#
loop_
_entity_poly.entity_id
_entity_poly.type
_entity_poly.pdbx_seq_one_letter_code
_entity_poly.pdbx_strand_id
1 'polypeptide(L)'
;EQLADRAGIELSRGRGPGTDVKRSLYEVCGWAADRFVDCFQNTSLAQEAREYLQDRGLSHETLSASSVGFAPNQWDWLLGQAQASGISTNHLEQAGLVVTRQDRSGHYDRFRGRIMFPIYDPQGRCVAFGGRVLPNAPPDSAKYINSPETPLFSKQSMLYGLDTSREAISQSRRALVVEGYTDCLAARQAGIHDVVAVLGTALGQKHARLLRRYADRIVVVLDGDDAGRRRADEVLEVLLAEPIDIRIARLPSGVDPCDQCLTAGPEAFEAIIAEAVDPLDYRMRETFERLPQDASDEVALNA
;
A
#
# COMPACT_ATOMS: atom_id res chain seq x y z
N GLU A 1 -34.43 6.08 9.65
CA GLU A 1 -35.75 5.46 9.88
C GLU A 1 -36.81 6.55 10.13
N GLN A 2 -36.70 7.40 11.13
CA GLN A 2 -37.71 8.45 11.45
C GLN A 2 -38.02 9.43 10.31
N LEU A 3 -37.05 9.74 9.42
CA LEU A 3 -37.27 10.60 8.26
C LEU A 3 -37.95 9.86 7.10
N ALA A 4 -37.71 8.58 6.94
CA ALA A 4 -38.36 7.75 5.94
C ALA A 4 -39.84 7.47 6.33
N ASP A 5 -40.10 7.19 7.61
CA ASP A 5 -41.47 7.04 8.17
C ASP A 5 -42.28 8.31 7.97
N ARG A 6 -41.69 9.50 8.17
CA ARG A 6 -42.37 10.80 7.93
C ARG A 6 -42.63 11.10 6.44
N ALA A 7 -41.80 10.55 5.57
CA ALA A 7 -41.92 10.73 4.10
C ALA A 7 -42.80 9.65 3.45
N GLY A 8 -43.33 8.68 4.21
CA GLY A 8 -44.09 7.55 3.67
C GLY A 8 -43.28 6.64 2.76
N ILE A 9 -41.91 6.64 2.91
CA ILE A 9 -41.00 5.82 2.10
C ILE A 9 -40.74 4.55 2.89
N GLU A 10 -41.23 3.41 2.42
CA GLU A 10 -40.82 2.12 2.90
C GLU A 10 -39.32 1.92 2.51
N LEU A 11 -38.45 2.02 3.52
CA LEU A 11 -37.08 1.59 3.37
C LEU A 11 -37.08 0.07 3.15
N SER A 12 -37.03 -0.35 1.91
CA SER A 12 -36.87 -1.76 1.59
C SER A 12 -35.57 -2.24 2.25
N ARG A 13 -35.67 -3.00 3.33
CA ARG A 13 -34.57 -3.78 3.93
C ARG A 13 -34.20 -4.95 3.02
N GLY A 14 -34.24 -4.75 1.72
CA GLY A 14 -33.79 -5.70 0.72
C GLY A 14 -32.26 -5.79 0.80
N ARG A 15 -31.73 -6.70 1.62
CA ARG A 15 -30.39 -7.20 1.49
C ARG A 15 -30.29 -7.89 0.13
N GLY A 16 -29.82 -7.16 -0.89
CA GLY A 16 -29.50 -7.77 -2.16
C GLY A 16 -28.38 -8.82 -1.99
N PRO A 17 -28.34 -9.88 -2.78
CA PRO A 17 -27.34 -10.96 -2.70
C PRO A 17 -25.89 -10.44 -2.65
N GLY A 18 -25.59 -9.30 -3.28
CA GLY A 18 -24.26 -8.69 -3.27
C GLY A 18 -23.85 -8.04 -1.94
N THR A 19 -24.80 -7.69 -1.06
CA THR A 19 -24.49 -7.10 0.26
C THR A 19 -24.03 -8.18 1.23
N ASP A 20 -24.64 -9.35 1.17
CA ASP A 20 -24.29 -10.49 2.04
C ASP A 20 -22.91 -11.06 1.66
N VAL A 21 -22.60 -11.14 0.35
CA VAL A 21 -21.28 -11.58 -0.14
C VAL A 21 -20.17 -10.61 0.36
N LYS A 22 -20.36 -9.30 0.18
CA LYS A 22 -19.35 -8.33 0.66
C LYS A 22 -19.13 -8.43 2.17
N ARG A 23 -20.17 -8.60 2.95
CA ARG A 23 -20.06 -8.79 4.39
C ARG A 23 -19.21 -10.01 4.74
N SER A 24 -19.51 -11.16 4.13
CA SER A 24 -18.72 -12.37 4.34
C SER A 24 -17.26 -12.21 3.94
N LEU A 25 -16.97 -11.45 2.87
CA LEU A 25 -15.59 -11.17 2.45
C LEU A 25 -14.85 -10.28 3.47
N TYR A 26 -15.50 -9.26 4.06
CA TYR A 26 -14.89 -8.48 5.15
C TYR A 26 -14.57 -9.35 6.37
N GLU A 27 -15.51 -10.23 6.75
CA GLU A 27 -15.32 -11.15 7.88
C GLU A 27 -14.13 -12.10 7.62
N VAL A 28 -14.01 -12.62 6.41
CA VAL A 28 -12.90 -13.50 6.00
C VAL A 28 -11.56 -12.77 5.95
N CYS A 29 -11.51 -11.56 5.40
CA CYS A 29 -10.28 -10.75 5.38
C CYS A 29 -9.84 -10.39 6.80
N GLY A 30 -10.76 -9.98 7.67
CA GLY A 30 -10.46 -9.68 9.07
C GLY A 30 -9.92 -10.91 9.82
N TRP A 31 -10.61 -12.05 9.68
CA TRP A 31 -10.17 -13.31 10.24
C TRP A 31 -8.76 -13.70 9.76
N ALA A 32 -8.49 -13.58 8.46
CA ALA A 32 -7.17 -13.90 7.91
C ALA A 32 -6.07 -12.94 8.44
N ALA A 33 -6.38 -11.65 8.60
CA ALA A 33 -5.47 -10.68 9.21
C ALA A 33 -5.09 -11.11 10.63
N ASP A 34 -6.09 -11.50 11.45
CA ASP A 34 -5.84 -11.99 12.82
C ASP A 34 -4.95 -13.24 12.83
N ARG A 35 -5.13 -14.17 11.89
CA ARG A 35 -4.28 -15.38 11.78
C ARG A 35 -2.85 -15.05 11.41
N PHE A 36 -2.64 -14.14 10.44
CA PHE A 36 -1.29 -13.72 10.07
C PHE A 36 -0.60 -12.94 11.19
N VAL A 37 -1.32 -12.07 11.90
CA VAL A 37 -0.81 -11.33 13.07
C VAL A 37 -0.43 -12.29 14.19
N ASP A 38 -1.32 -13.23 14.54
CA ASP A 38 -1.05 -14.24 15.57
C ASP A 38 0.19 -15.08 15.21
N CYS A 39 0.30 -15.52 13.95
CA CYS A 39 1.48 -16.23 13.49
C CYS A 39 2.75 -15.40 13.65
N PHE A 40 2.71 -14.11 13.29
CA PHE A 40 3.86 -13.19 13.39
C PHE A 40 4.28 -12.97 14.85
N GLN A 41 3.32 -12.75 15.73
CA GLN A 41 3.61 -12.38 17.13
C GLN A 41 3.95 -13.59 18.02
N ASN A 42 3.23 -14.71 17.84
CA ASN A 42 3.17 -15.77 18.85
C ASN A 42 3.83 -17.09 18.41
N THR A 43 4.35 -17.20 17.19
CA THR A 43 4.94 -18.46 16.72
C THR A 43 6.43 -18.33 16.37
N SER A 44 7.15 -19.45 16.47
CA SER A 44 8.53 -19.55 15.99
C SER A 44 8.64 -19.53 14.46
N LEU A 45 7.53 -19.79 13.74
CA LEU A 45 7.49 -19.77 12.27
C LEU A 45 7.84 -18.40 11.68
N ALA A 46 7.59 -17.33 12.44
CA ALA A 46 7.84 -15.96 12.02
C ALA A 46 9.14 -15.36 12.61
N GLN A 47 10.00 -16.14 13.25
CA GLN A 47 11.19 -15.60 13.90
C GLN A 47 12.09 -14.85 12.93
N GLU A 48 12.42 -15.44 11.80
CA GLU A 48 13.24 -14.81 10.75
C GLU A 48 12.60 -13.52 10.20
N ALA A 49 11.27 -13.50 10.09
CA ALA A 49 10.55 -12.31 9.64
C ALA A 49 10.64 -11.16 10.66
N ARG A 50 10.56 -11.47 11.96
CA ARG A 50 10.75 -10.47 13.02
C ARG A 50 12.16 -9.92 13.04
N GLU A 51 13.17 -10.80 13.00
CA GLU A 51 14.58 -10.43 12.93
C GLU A 51 14.86 -9.54 11.71
N TYR A 52 14.40 -9.93 10.54
CA TYR A 52 14.54 -9.14 9.31
C TYR A 52 13.95 -7.72 9.43
N LEU A 53 12.74 -7.58 9.98
CA LEU A 53 12.11 -6.25 10.14
C LEU A 53 12.79 -5.42 11.23
N GLN A 54 13.31 -6.06 12.27
CA GLN A 54 14.12 -5.42 13.31
C GLN A 54 15.46 -4.93 12.76
N ASP A 55 16.15 -5.73 11.94
CA ASP A 55 17.38 -5.34 11.26
C ASP A 55 17.15 -4.18 10.28
N ARG A 56 15.95 -4.07 9.71
CA ARG A 56 15.50 -2.90 8.94
C ARG A 56 15.12 -1.70 9.81
N GLY A 57 15.31 -1.75 11.12
CA GLY A 57 15.04 -0.66 12.06
C GLY A 57 13.59 -0.46 12.45
N LEU A 58 12.67 -1.36 12.06
CA LEU A 58 11.26 -1.25 12.42
C LEU A 58 11.01 -1.80 13.83
N SER A 59 10.44 -0.98 14.71
CA SER A 59 10.16 -1.34 16.09
C SER A 59 8.97 -2.31 16.22
N HIS A 60 8.99 -3.11 17.27
CA HIS A 60 7.88 -4.02 17.58
C HIS A 60 6.55 -3.25 17.75
N GLU A 61 6.60 -2.03 18.33
CA GLU A 61 5.43 -1.18 18.52
C GLU A 61 4.81 -0.78 17.17
N THR A 62 5.63 -0.31 16.22
CA THR A 62 5.19 0.07 14.86
C THR A 62 4.59 -1.12 14.13
N LEU A 63 5.24 -2.29 14.20
CA LEU A 63 4.77 -3.51 13.54
C LEU A 63 3.43 -3.98 14.12
N SER A 64 3.28 -3.94 15.44
CA SER A 64 2.06 -4.32 16.13
C SER A 64 0.91 -3.34 15.83
N ALA A 65 1.16 -2.04 15.92
CA ALA A 65 0.15 -1.01 15.61
C ALA A 65 -0.33 -1.06 14.16
N SER A 66 0.51 -1.56 13.25
CA SER A 66 0.19 -1.71 11.83
C SER A 66 -0.33 -3.11 11.46
N SER A 67 -0.59 -3.95 12.45
CA SER A 67 -1.09 -5.32 12.27
C SER A 67 -0.24 -6.16 11.30
N VAL A 68 1.08 -5.97 11.31
CA VAL A 68 1.99 -6.75 10.47
C VAL A 68 1.89 -8.23 10.86
N GLY A 69 1.75 -9.09 9.85
CA GLY A 69 1.56 -10.52 10.02
C GLY A 69 2.63 -11.35 9.30
N PHE A 70 2.49 -12.67 9.38
CA PHE A 70 3.33 -13.61 8.64
C PHE A 70 2.52 -14.78 8.11
N ALA A 71 2.72 -15.10 6.83
CA ALA A 71 2.22 -16.31 6.19
C ALA A 71 3.36 -17.32 6.10
N PRO A 72 3.30 -18.45 6.82
CA PRO A 72 4.33 -19.47 6.78
C PRO A 72 4.54 -20.06 5.38
N ASN A 73 5.71 -20.63 5.14
CA ASN A 73 6.01 -21.28 3.85
C ASN A 73 5.38 -22.68 3.76
N GLN A 74 4.05 -22.73 3.82
CA GLN A 74 3.24 -23.94 3.74
C GLN A 74 2.15 -23.75 2.67
N TRP A 75 1.76 -24.84 2.00
CA TRP A 75 0.84 -24.76 0.88
C TRP A 75 -0.62 -24.54 1.27
N ASP A 76 -1.01 -24.91 2.47
CA ASP A 76 -2.39 -25.02 2.94
C ASP A 76 -2.57 -24.59 4.43
N TRP A 77 -1.64 -23.77 4.95
CA TRP A 77 -1.66 -23.35 6.34
C TRP A 77 -2.92 -22.54 6.68
N LEU A 78 -3.22 -21.50 5.89
CA LEU A 78 -4.42 -20.67 6.08
C LEU A 78 -5.69 -21.46 5.72
N LEU A 79 -5.65 -22.22 4.63
CA LEU A 79 -6.76 -23.06 4.19
C LEU A 79 -7.15 -24.08 5.25
N GLY A 80 -6.19 -24.75 5.90
CA GLY A 80 -6.45 -25.71 6.96
C GLY A 80 -7.09 -25.06 8.20
N GLN A 81 -6.63 -23.88 8.60
CA GLN A 81 -7.23 -23.11 9.69
C GLN A 81 -8.66 -22.64 9.37
N ALA A 82 -8.89 -22.22 8.12
CA ALA A 82 -10.21 -21.80 7.66
C ALA A 82 -11.22 -22.96 7.71
N GLN A 83 -10.81 -24.15 7.28
CA GLN A 83 -11.62 -25.36 7.36
C GLN A 83 -11.98 -25.71 8.83
N ALA A 84 -11.01 -25.65 9.72
CA ALA A 84 -11.23 -25.86 11.15
C ALA A 84 -12.17 -24.82 11.79
N SER A 85 -12.21 -23.59 11.22
CA SER A 85 -13.06 -22.48 11.65
C SER A 85 -14.43 -22.44 10.93
N GLY A 86 -14.72 -23.41 10.04
CA GLY A 86 -15.96 -23.44 9.26
C GLY A 86 -16.07 -22.35 8.17
N ILE A 87 -14.94 -21.75 7.77
CA ILE A 87 -14.90 -20.72 6.73
C ILE A 87 -14.92 -21.38 5.35
N SER A 88 -15.79 -20.89 4.49
CA SER A 88 -15.94 -21.41 3.11
C SER A 88 -14.69 -21.13 2.27
N THR A 89 -14.17 -22.17 1.60
CA THR A 89 -13.08 -22.05 0.63
C THR A 89 -13.43 -21.09 -0.51
N ASN A 90 -14.70 -21.05 -0.93
CA ASN A 90 -15.17 -20.11 -1.94
C ASN A 90 -15.02 -18.65 -1.51
N HIS A 91 -15.28 -18.33 -0.24
CA HIS A 91 -15.05 -16.98 0.27
C HIS A 91 -13.55 -16.65 0.37
N LEU A 92 -12.69 -17.62 0.72
CA LEU A 92 -11.23 -17.43 0.69
C LEU A 92 -10.73 -17.14 -0.73
N GLU A 93 -11.25 -17.83 -1.73
CA GLU A 93 -10.91 -17.62 -3.13
C GLU A 93 -11.38 -16.24 -3.63
N GLN A 94 -12.63 -15.86 -3.33
CA GLN A 94 -13.17 -14.55 -3.67
C GLN A 94 -12.46 -13.40 -2.96
N ALA A 95 -11.94 -13.62 -1.75
CA ALA A 95 -11.08 -12.68 -1.03
C ALA A 95 -9.63 -12.67 -1.54
N GLY A 96 -9.28 -13.56 -2.47
CA GLY A 96 -7.94 -13.66 -3.05
C GLY A 96 -6.89 -14.24 -2.10
N LEU A 97 -7.31 -15.01 -1.09
CA LEU A 97 -6.44 -15.65 -0.08
C LEU A 97 -5.94 -17.02 -0.50
N VAL A 98 -6.73 -17.74 -1.31
CA VAL A 98 -6.36 -19.03 -1.89
C VAL A 98 -6.47 -19.00 -3.40
N VAL A 99 -5.83 -19.97 -4.06
CA VAL A 99 -5.81 -20.13 -5.52
C VAL A 99 -6.24 -21.55 -5.85
N THR A 100 -7.14 -21.70 -6.82
CA THR A 100 -7.51 -23.00 -7.37
C THR A 100 -6.32 -23.58 -8.14
N ARG A 101 -5.99 -24.87 -7.93
CA ARG A 101 -4.96 -25.59 -8.70
C ARG A 101 -5.36 -25.69 -10.16
N GLN A 102 -4.36 -25.69 -11.05
CA GLN A 102 -4.60 -25.77 -12.51
C GLN A 102 -5.37 -27.02 -12.93
N ASP A 103 -5.11 -28.14 -12.27
CA ASP A 103 -5.80 -29.42 -12.46
C ASP A 103 -7.16 -29.51 -11.75
N ARG A 104 -7.57 -28.42 -11.08
CA ARG A 104 -8.79 -28.34 -10.25
C ARG A 104 -8.86 -29.35 -9.10
N SER A 105 -7.73 -29.94 -8.70
CA SER A 105 -7.66 -30.93 -7.61
C SER A 105 -7.78 -30.30 -6.21
N GLY A 106 -8.01 -29.01 -6.10
CA GLY A 106 -8.14 -28.31 -4.82
C GLY A 106 -7.56 -26.89 -4.86
N HIS A 107 -7.26 -26.36 -3.67
CA HIS A 107 -6.78 -25.01 -3.48
C HIS A 107 -5.44 -25.01 -2.74
N TYR A 108 -4.74 -23.89 -2.79
CA TYR A 108 -3.54 -23.63 -2.00
C TYR A 108 -3.49 -22.16 -1.60
N ASP A 109 -2.75 -21.85 -0.54
CA ASP A 109 -2.61 -20.51 -0.02
C ASP A 109 -1.87 -19.61 -1.03
N ARG A 110 -2.42 -18.42 -1.31
CA ARG A 110 -1.78 -17.44 -2.19
C ARG A 110 -0.49 -16.91 -1.59
N PHE A 111 -0.50 -16.61 -0.30
CA PHE A 111 0.64 -16.04 0.42
C PHE A 111 1.35 -17.13 1.19
N ARG A 112 2.64 -17.31 0.92
CA ARG A 112 3.49 -18.33 1.53
C ARG A 112 4.90 -17.77 1.72
N GLY A 113 5.50 -17.97 2.92
CA GLY A 113 6.83 -17.48 3.26
C GLY A 113 6.94 -15.96 3.15
N ARG A 114 5.89 -15.22 3.60
CA ARG A 114 5.81 -13.77 3.40
C ARG A 114 5.43 -13.03 4.65
N ILE A 115 6.07 -11.89 4.84
CA ILE A 115 5.61 -10.84 5.76
C ILE A 115 4.33 -10.26 5.14
N MET A 116 3.28 -10.17 5.96
CA MET A 116 1.95 -9.77 5.52
C MET A 116 1.62 -8.35 6.01
N PHE A 117 1.14 -7.53 5.09
CA PHE A 117 0.68 -6.17 5.34
C PHE A 117 -0.81 -6.11 5.02
N PRO A 118 -1.70 -6.16 6.03
CA PRO A 118 -3.13 -6.01 5.80
C PRO A 118 -3.43 -4.63 5.23
N ILE A 119 -4.31 -4.58 4.23
CA ILE A 119 -4.76 -3.35 3.59
C ILE A 119 -6.18 -3.09 4.06
N TYR A 120 -6.40 -1.89 4.61
CA TYR A 120 -7.68 -1.49 5.17
C TYR A 120 -8.38 -0.45 4.29
N ASP A 121 -9.70 -0.53 4.25
CA ASP A 121 -10.50 0.55 3.67
C ASP A 121 -10.52 1.78 4.61
N PRO A 122 -10.98 2.97 4.17
CA PRO A 122 -11.01 4.16 5.02
C PRO A 122 -11.86 4.02 6.29
N GLN A 123 -12.67 2.97 6.43
CA GLN A 123 -13.43 2.65 7.62
C GLN A 123 -12.70 1.70 8.58
N GLY A 124 -11.46 1.29 8.26
CA GLY A 124 -10.64 0.41 9.08
C GLY A 124 -11.00 -1.07 8.95
N ARG A 125 -11.68 -1.49 7.86
CA ARG A 125 -11.99 -2.90 7.60
C ARG A 125 -10.93 -3.49 6.68
N CYS A 126 -10.38 -4.64 7.02
CA CYS A 126 -9.43 -5.34 6.17
C CYS A 126 -10.10 -5.77 4.85
N VAL A 127 -9.48 -5.47 3.72
CA VAL A 127 -10.00 -5.73 2.36
C VAL A 127 -9.06 -6.51 1.47
N ALA A 128 -7.76 -6.53 1.80
CA ALA A 128 -6.73 -7.16 1.00
C ALA A 128 -5.41 -7.29 1.79
N PHE A 129 -4.40 -7.82 1.13
CA PHE A 129 -3.07 -8.01 1.70
C PHE A 129 -1.97 -7.70 0.69
N GLY A 130 -0.88 -7.11 1.18
CA GLY A 130 0.42 -7.16 0.54
C GLY A 130 1.28 -8.23 1.21
N GLY A 131 2.16 -8.87 0.44
CA GLY A 131 3.05 -9.89 0.97
C GLY A 131 4.47 -9.72 0.44
N ARG A 132 5.45 -9.52 1.32
CA ARG A 132 6.88 -9.42 0.99
C ARG A 132 7.60 -10.70 1.34
N VAL A 133 8.39 -11.27 0.41
CA VAL A 133 9.24 -12.43 0.71
C VAL A 133 10.39 -12.06 1.64
N LEU A 134 10.89 -13.04 2.38
CA LEU A 134 12.13 -12.93 3.13
C LEU A 134 13.35 -12.93 2.18
N PRO A 135 14.51 -12.40 2.60
CA PRO A 135 15.71 -12.31 1.75
C PRO A 135 16.21 -13.65 1.24
N ASN A 136 16.00 -14.74 1.99
CA ASN A 136 16.40 -16.10 1.66
C ASN A 136 15.42 -16.85 0.73
N ALA A 137 14.38 -16.18 0.24
CA ALA A 137 13.45 -16.78 -0.71
C ALA A 137 14.13 -17.13 -2.04
N PRO A 138 13.61 -18.13 -2.79
CA PRO A 138 14.13 -18.47 -4.11
C PRO A 138 14.26 -17.25 -5.02
N PRO A 139 15.32 -17.14 -5.86
CA PRO A 139 15.61 -15.96 -6.68
C PRO A 139 14.44 -15.54 -7.60
N ASP A 140 13.66 -16.50 -8.08
CA ASP A 140 12.52 -16.27 -8.97
C ASP A 140 11.25 -15.79 -8.21
N SER A 141 11.33 -15.65 -6.89
CA SER A 141 10.20 -15.19 -6.08
C SER A 141 10.01 -13.70 -6.26
N ALA A 142 8.81 -13.26 -6.67
CA ALA A 142 8.49 -11.85 -6.70
C ALA A 142 8.65 -11.23 -5.30
N LYS A 143 9.45 -10.16 -5.19
CA LYS A 143 9.75 -9.46 -3.92
C LYS A 143 8.47 -9.08 -3.19
N TYR A 144 7.49 -8.54 -3.91
CA TYR A 144 6.17 -8.22 -3.40
C TYR A 144 5.08 -8.87 -4.25
N ILE A 145 4.03 -9.35 -3.61
CA ILE A 145 2.76 -9.70 -4.25
C ILE A 145 1.62 -9.05 -3.48
N ASN A 146 0.56 -8.69 -4.18
CA ASN A 146 -0.67 -8.16 -3.58
C ASN A 146 -1.83 -9.10 -3.84
N SER A 147 -2.91 -8.93 -3.08
CA SER A 147 -4.20 -9.54 -3.42
C SER A 147 -4.57 -9.20 -4.86
N PRO A 148 -5.27 -10.08 -5.58
CA PRO A 148 -5.85 -9.76 -6.87
C PRO A 148 -6.98 -8.72 -6.71
N GLU A 149 -7.47 -8.19 -7.81
CA GLU A 149 -8.74 -7.44 -7.80
C GLU A 149 -9.86 -8.31 -7.24
N THR A 150 -10.62 -7.77 -6.29
CA THR A 150 -11.75 -8.47 -5.64
C THR A 150 -12.96 -7.54 -5.54
N PRO A 151 -14.15 -8.03 -5.15
CA PRO A 151 -15.29 -7.14 -4.87
C PRO A 151 -15.03 -6.09 -3.77
N LEU A 152 -14.00 -6.26 -2.93
CA LEU A 152 -13.60 -5.33 -1.87
C LEU A 152 -12.41 -4.48 -2.21
N PHE A 153 -11.54 -4.90 -3.15
CA PHE A 153 -10.22 -4.34 -3.34
C PHE A 153 -9.90 -4.04 -4.79
N SER A 154 -9.39 -2.84 -5.04
CA SER A 154 -8.78 -2.45 -6.31
C SER A 154 -7.50 -1.65 -6.04
N LYS A 155 -6.38 -2.12 -6.59
CA LYS A 155 -5.06 -1.47 -6.48
C LYS A 155 -5.06 -0.03 -6.97
N GLN A 156 -5.89 0.27 -7.96
CA GLN A 156 -5.97 1.60 -8.57
C GLN A 156 -6.73 2.63 -7.73
N SER A 157 -7.46 2.20 -6.70
CA SER A 157 -8.33 3.07 -5.91
C SER A 157 -8.11 2.96 -4.41
N MET A 158 -7.12 2.19 -3.98
CA MET A 158 -6.78 2.02 -2.58
C MET A 158 -5.31 2.33 -2.32
N LEU A 159 -5.05 2.87 -1.13
CA LEU A 159 -3.72 3.21 -0.64
C LEU A 159 -3.50 2.53 0.71
N TYR A 160 -2.32 1.95 0.91
CA TYR A 160 -1.94 1.39 2.19
C TYR A 160 -1.81 2.50 3.23
N GLY A 161 -2.40 2.27 4.38
CA GLY A 161 -2.29 3.15 5.53
C GLY A 161 -3.24 4.35 5.53
N LEU A 162 -4.12 4.51 4.52
CA LEU A 162 -5.06 5.65 4.49
C LEU A 162 -6.04 5.64 5.66
N ASP A 163 -6.44 4.46 6.14
CA ASP A 163 -7.31 4.27 7.30
C ASP A 163 -6.81 5.00 8.55
N THR A 164 -5.51 4.94 8.80
CA THR A 164 -4.83 5.56 9.96
C THR A 164 -4.28 6.96 9.67
N SER A 165 -3.91 7.27 8.41
CA SER A 165 -3.33 8.57 8.03
C SER A 165 -4.34 9.65 7.70
N ARG A 166 -5.60 9.30 7.41
CA ARG A 166 -6.61 10.26 6.91
C ARG A 166 -6.82 11.47 7.81
N GLU A 167 -6.71 11.30 9.13
CA GLU A 167 -6.87 12.40 10.08
C GLU A 167 -5.67 13.35 10.03
N ALA A 168 -4.44 12.83 10.06
CA ALA A 168 -3.22 13.62 9.92
C ALA A 168 -3.18 14.34 8.56
N ILE A 169 -3.54 13.66 7.47
CA ILE A 169 -3.68 14.26 6.13
C ILE A 169 -4.69 15.42 6.14
N SER A 170 -5.84 15.24 6.80
CA SER A 170 -6.87 16.28 6.86
C SER A 170 -6.42 17.49 7.68
N GLN A 171 -5.63 17.29 8.73
CA GLN A 171 -5.08 18.34 9.56
C GLN A 171 -3.95 19.12 8.85
N SER A 172 -3.00 18.41 8.23
CA SER A 172 -1.88 19.01 7.49
C SER A 172 -2.27 19.53 6.11
N ARG A 173 -3.42 19.07 5.56
CA ARG A 173 -3.86 19.28 4.18
C ARG A 173 -2.86 18.76 3.15
N ARG A 174 -1.92 17.90 3.56
CA ARG A 174 -0.88 17.28 2.74
C ARG A 174 -1.02 15.76 2.82
N ALA A 175 -0.78 15.07 1.71
CA ALA A 175 -0.64 13.62 1.66
C ALA A 175 0.73 13.26 1.08
N LEU A 176 1.55 12.57 1.85
CA LEU A 176 2.80 12.00 1.36
C LEU A 176 2.52 10.63 0.78
N VAL A 177 2.97 10.40 -0.45
CA VAL A 177 2.78 9.13 -1.15
C VAL A 177 4.13 8.48 -1.40
N VAL A 178 4.38 7.34 -0.76
CA VAL A 178 5.57 6.50 -0.93
C VAL A 178 5.23 5.23 -1.72
N GLU A 179 6.26 4.45 -2.08
CA GLU A 179 6.08 3.28 -2.94
C GLU A 179 5.80 1.98 -2.19
N GLY A 180 6.38 1.82 -1.00
CA GLY A 180 6.40 0.57 -0.27
C GLY A 180 5.71 0.61 1.09
N TYR A 181 5.31 -0.58 1.54
CA TYR A 181 4.73 -0.78 2.88
C TYR A 181 5.71 -0.38 3.98
N THR A 182 6.97 -0.82 3.87
CA THR A 182 8.03 -0.54 4.84
C THR A 182 8.35 0.94 4.93
N ASP A 183 8.29 1.66 3.81
CA ASP A 183 8.54 3.10 3.74
C ASP A 183 7.47 3.88 4.50
N CYS A 184 6.21 3.48 4.30
CA CYS A 184 5.07 4.03 5.05
C CYS A 184 5.19 3.76 6.56
N LEU A 185 5.61 2.54 6.95
CA LEU A 185 5.81 2.19 8.36
C LEU A 185 6.97 2.98 8.98
N ALA A 186 8.09 3.10 8.28
CA ALA A 186 9.27 3.84 8.75
C ALA A 186 8.97 5.34 8.93
N ALA A 187 8.28 5.96 7.97
CA ALA A 187 7.85 7.34 8.08
C ALA A 187 6.95 7.56 9.31
N ARG A 188 5.99 6.66 9.54
CA ARG A 188 5.13 6.71 10.74
C ARG A 188 5.89 6.52 12.03
N GLN A 189 6.85 5.60 12.07
CA GLN A 189 7.72 5.39 13.22
C GLN A 189 8.53 6.66 13.54
N ALA A 190 8.93 7.39 12.51
CA ALA A 190 9.61 8.68 12.65
C ALA A 190 8.67 9.85 13.00
N GLY A 191 7.36 9.60 13.21
CA GLY A 191 6.38 10.64 13.60
C GLY A 191 5.69 11.34 12.42
N ILE A 192 5.90 10.89 11.18
CA ILE A 192 5.27 11.44 9.98
C ILE A 192 4.00 10.63 9.71
N HIS A 193 2.85 11.19 10.09
CA HIS A 193 1.58 10.44 10.08
C HIS A 193 0.71 10.69 8.86
N ASP A 194 0.99 11.70 8.03
CA ASP A 194 0.25 12.03 6.80
C ASP A 194 0.78 11.27 5.56
N VAL A 195 1.29 10.05 5.77
CA VAL A 195 1.91 9.19 4.76
C VAL A 195 1.04 7.98 4.41
N VAL A 196 0.98 7.67 3.11
CA VAL A 196 0.33 6.48 2.53
C VAL A 196 1.24 5.84 1.50
N ALA A 197 1.00 4.56 1.17
CA ALA A 197 1.76 3.92 0.10
C ALA A 197 0.86 3.44 -1.04
N VAL A 198 1.39 3.49 -2.28
CA VAL A 198 0.79 2.82 -3.43
C VAL A 198 1.04 1.31 -3.38
N LEU A 199 0.24 0.53 -4.10
CA LEU A 199 0.17 -0.93 -3.99
C LEU A 199 0.83 -1.63 -5.18
N GLY A 200 2.09 -1.28 -5.48
CA GLY A 200 2.82 -1.84 -6.61
C GLY A 200 2.33 -1.30 -7.97
N THR A 201 1.75 -0.13 -7.96
CA THR A 201 1.38 0.69 -9.13
C THR A 201 1.86 2.10 -8.87
N ALA A 202 1.95 2.95 -9.90
CA ALA A 202 2.16 4.36 -9.67
C ALA A 202 0.91 5.05 -9.08
N LEU A 203 1.09 6.28 -8.61
CA LEU A 203 -0.02 7.15 -8.25
C LEU A 203 -0.89 7.41 -9.49
N GLY A 204 -2.14 6.99 -9.46
CA GLY A 204 -3.09 7.18 -10.56
C GLY A 204 -4.21 8.15 -10.20
N GLN A 205 -5.02 8.52 -11.22
CA GLN A 205 -6.14 9.47 -11.07
C GLN A 205 -7.12 9.10 -9.95
N LYS A 206 -7.44 7.80 -9.78
CA LYS A 206 -8.36 7.36 -8.72
C LYS A 206 -7.77 7.59 -7.33
N HIS A 207 -6.45 7.41 -7.17
CA HIS A 207 -5.75 7.71 -5.92
C HIS A 207 -5.79 9.22 -5.63
N ALA A 208 -5.50 10.06 -6.62
CA ALA A 208 -5.57 11.51 -6.48
C ALA A 208 -6.98 11.98 -6.11
N ARG A 209 -8.03 11.45 -6.75
CA ARG A 209 -9.43 11.72 -6.39
C ARG A 209 -9.77 11.29 -4.97
N LEU A 210 -9.23 10.19 -4.51
CA LEU A 210 -9.42 9.72 -3.14
C LEU A 210 -8.75 10.67 -2.15
N LEU A 211 -7.49 11.03 -2.38
CA LEU A 211 -6.70 11.90 -1.50
C LEU A 211 -7.24 13.34 -1.47
N ARG A 212 -7.75 13.86 -2.58
CA ARG A 212 -8.37 15.20 -2.66
C ARG A 212 -9.52 15.42 -1.68
N ARG A 213 -10.12 14.37 -1.14
CA ARG A 213 -11.13 14.49 -0.09
C ARG A 213 -10.54 14.94 1.25
N TYR A 214 -9.25 14.77 1.43
CA TYR A 214 -8.55 14.99 2.69
C TYR A 214 -7.44 16.04 2.57
N ALA A 215 -6.78 16.16 1.41
CA ALA A 215 -5.62 16.98 1.17
C ALA A 215 -5.84 17.99 0.03
N ASP A 216 -5.13 19.12 0.11
CA ASP A 216 -5.00 20.10 -0.97
C ASP A 216 -3.74 19.84 -1.80
N ARG A 217 -2.75 19.14 -1.20
CA ARG A 217 -1.47 18.81 -1.82
C ARG A 217 -1.13 17.33 -1.66
N ILE A 218 -0.60 16.75 -2.73
CA ILE A 218 0.03 15.42 -2.73
C ILE A 218 1.52 15.62 -2.98
N VAL A 219 2.37 15.03 -2.13
CA VAL A 219 3.81 14.96 -2.36
C VAL A 219 4.18 13.51 -2.63
N VAL A 220 4.59 13.21 -3.85
CA VAL A 220 5.09 11.89 -4.23
C VAL A 220 6.56 11.83 -3.91
N VAL A 221 6.94 10.93 -3.02
CA VAL A 221 8.33 10.69 -2.64
C VAL A 221 8.86 9.54 -3.49
N LEU A 222 9.81 9.85 -4.37
CA LEU A 222 10.41 8.89 -5.28
C LEU A 222 11.76 8.41 -4.74
N ASP A 223 12.03 7.11 -4.92
CA ASP A 223 13.35 6.55 -4.69
C ASP A 223 14.38 7.22 -5.60
N GLY A 224 15.62 7.35 -5.13
CA GLY A 224 16.70 7.98 -5.87
C GLY A 224 17.25 7.16 -7.06
N ASP A 225 16.46 6.25 -7.63
CA ASP A 225 16.84 5.32 -8.69
C ASP A 225 16.15 5.60 -10.04
N ASP A 226 16.49 4.77 -11.07
CA ASP A 226 15.91 4.87 -12.41
C ASP A 226 14.41 4.49 -12.46
N ALA A 227 13.91 3.70 -11.50
CA ALA A 227 12.52 3.34 -11.42
C ALA A 227 11.69 4.53 -10.93
N GLY A 228 12.17 5.29 -9.94
CA GLY A 228 11.56 6.52 -9.47
C GLY A 228 11.39 7.55 -10.58
N ARG A 229 12.38 7.66 -11.47
CA ARG A 229 12.30 8.57 -12.64
C ARG A 229 11.16 8.22 -13.60
N ARG A 230 10.97 6.95 -13.95
CA ARG A 230 9.86 6.53 -14.83
C ARG A 230 8.49 6.83 -14.22
N ARG A 231 8.38 6.77 -12.90
CA ARG A 231 7.14 7.08 -12.17
C ARG A 231 6.79 8.56 -12.18
N ALA A 232 7.79 9.44 -12.30
CA ALA A 232 7.55 10.87 -12.46
C ALA A 232 6.72 11.19 -13.73
N ASP A 233 6.92 10.43 -14.82
CA ASP A 233 6.15 10.60 -16.05
C ASP A 233 4.67 10.23 -15.85
N GLU A 234 4.40 9.15 -15.11
CA GLU A 234 3.04 8.72 -14.78
C GLU A 234 2.32 9.74 -13.86
N VAL A 235 3.08 10.43 -12.99
CA VAL A 235 2.56 11.51 -12.13
C VAL A 235 2.11 12.72 -12.95
N LEU A 236 2.79 13.05 -14.07
CA LEU A 236 2.37 14.13 -14.95
C LEU A 236 0.98 13.92 -15.54
N GLU A 237 0.62 12.68 -15.93
CA GLU A 237 -0.71 12.37 -16.42
C GLU A 237 -1.80 12.66 -15.37
N VAL A 238 -1.49 12.39 -14.10
CA VAL A 238 -2.40 12.65 -12.98
C VAL A 238 -2.57 14.14 -12.73
N LEU A 239 -1.48 14.91 -12.79
CA LEU A 239 -1.50 16.38 -12.64
C LEU A 239 -2.42 17.04 -13.67
N LEU A 240 -2.36 16.59 -14.91
CA LEU A 240 -3.20 17.13 -15.99
C LEU A 240 -4.68 16.78 -15.87
N ALA A 241 -5.01 15.69 -15.16
CA ALA A 241 -6.35 15.15 -15.08
C ALA A 241 -7.14 15.57 -13.83
N GLU A 242 -6.45 15.93 -12.74
CA GLU A 242 -7.08 16.16 -11.44
C GLU A 242 -6.67 17.53 -10.86
N PRO A 243 -7.64 18.35 -10.40
CA PRO A 243 -7.36 19.67 -9.81
C PRO A 243 -6.87 19.54 -8.37
N ILE A 244 -5.62 19.10 -8.19
CA ILE A 244 -4.92 18.99 -6.90
C ILE A 244 -3.46 19.37 -7.12
N ASP A 245 -2.85 20.07 -6.15
CA ASP A 245 -1.42 20.40 -6.18
C ASP A 245 -0.60 19.11 -5.97
N ILE A 246 0.16 18.71 -7.00
CA ILE A 246 1.04 17.54 -6.93
C ILE A 246 2.48 18.02 -6.96
N ARG A 247 3.30 17.49 -6.06
CA ARG A 247 4.73 17.78 -5.95
C ARG A 247 5.52 16.47 -5.97
N ILE A 248 6.76 16.54 -6.43
CA ILE A 248 7.71 15.42 -6.41
C ILE A 248 8.87 15.79 -5.49
N ALA A 249 9.08 14.96 -4.47
CA ALA A 249 10.25 14.96 -3.62
C ALA A 249 11.16 13.80 -4.06
N ARG A 250 12.45 14.08 -4.29
CA ARG A 250 13.43 13.08 -4.70
C ARG A 250 14.42 12.83 -3.58
N LEU A 251 14.57 11.58 -3.21
CA LEU A 251 15.60 11.16 -2.27
C LEU A 251 17.00 11.15 -2.90
N PRO A 252 18.07 11.22 -2.09
CA PRO A 252 19.43 11.03 -2.56
C PRO A 252 19.58 9.68 -3.27
N SER A 253 20.52 9.62 -4.21
CA SER A 253 20.77 8.39 -4.99
C SER A 253 21.06 7.18 -4.10
N GLY A 254 20.32 6.09 -4.32
CA GLY A 254 20.49 4.83 -3.57
C GLY A 254 19.88 4.80 -2.18
N VAL A 255 19.15 5.84 -1.79
CA VAL A 255 18.43 5.91 -0.51
C VAL A 255 16.95 5.69 -0.75
N ASP A 256 16.32 4.80 0.02
CA ASP A 256 14.88 4.63 0.07
C ASP A 256 14.24 5.42 1.23
N PRO A 257 12.90 5.66 1.23
CA PRO A 257 12.24 6.43 2.30
C PRO A 257 12.40 5.78 3.68
N CYS A 258 12.47 4.46 3.76
CA CYS A 258 12.67 3.73 5.00
C CYS A 258 14.03 4.07 5.60
N ASP A 259 15.10 3.96 4.80
CA ASP A 259 16.46 4.27 5.24
C ASP A 259 16.61 5.75 5.58
N GLN A 260 16.00 6.66 4.79
CA GLN A 260 16.02 8.09 5.06
C GLN A 260 15.38 8.42 6.41
N CYS A 261 14.18 7.91 6.70
CA CYS A 261 13.47 8.19 7.93
C CYS A 261 14.18 7.63 9.17
N LEU A 262 14.72 6.41 9.07
CA LEU A 262 15.28 5.70 10.22
C LEU A 262 16.76 6.06 10.49
N THR A 263 17.51 6.51 9.47
CA THR A 263 18.94 6.80 9.59
C THR A 263 19.20 8.29 9.72
N ALA A 264 18.60 9.11 8.84
CA ALA A 264 18.82 10.56 8.82
C ALA A 264 17.82 11.32 9.72
N GLY A 265 16.73 10.68 10.11
CA GLY A 265 15.71 11.22 10.98
C GLY A 265 14.58 11.99 10.28
N PRO A 266 13.49 12.30 11.02
CA PRO A 266 12.31 12.94 10.46
C PRO A 266 12.56 14.36 9.94
N GLU A 267 13.44 15.14 10.59
CA GLU A 267 13.75 16.50 10.16
C GLU A 267 14.44 16.53 8.80
N ALA A 268 15.37 15.59 8.54
CA ALA A 268 16.02 15.45 7.23
C ALA A 268 15.05 15.03 6.14
N PHE A 269 14.09 14.16 6.46
CA PHE A 269 13.05 13.75 5.53
C PHE A 269 12.07 14.89 5.22
N GLU A 270 11.62 15.63 6.24
CA GLU A 270 10.76 16.82 6.05
C GLU A 270 11.47 17.93 5.26
N ALA A 271 12.78 18.10 5.40
CA ALA A 271 13.55 19.06 4.58
C ALA A 271 13.48 18.69 3.08
N ILE A 272 13.61 17.38 2.74
CA ILE A 272 13.48 16.90 1.36
C ILE A 272 12.05 17.13 0.84
N ILE A 273 11.04 16.89 1.68
CA ILE A 273 9.64 17.11 1.31
C ILE A 273 9.36 18.61 1.09
N ALA A 274 9.98 19.50 1.88
CA ALA A 274 9.83 20.94 1.73
C ALA A 274 10.43 21.47 0.40
N GLU A 275 11.44 20.78 -0.13
CA GLU A 275 12.07 21.07 -1.43
C GLU A 275 11.35 20.45 -2.62
N ALA A 276 10.21 19.77 -2.40
CA ALA A 276 9.45 19.11 -3.46
C ALA A 276 9.03 20.11 -4.55
N VAL A 277 9.26 19.75 -5.79
CA VAL A 277 9.03 20.57 -6.97
C VAL A 277 7.79 20.15 -7.75
N ASP A 278 7.29 21.05 -8.60
CA ASP A 278 6.27 20.73 -9.59
C ASP A 278 6.74 19.59 -10.51
N PRO A 279 5.86 18.64 -10.92
CA PRO A 279 6.25 17.55 -11.80
C PRO A 279 6.82 17.99 -13.16
N LEU A 280 6.40 19.13 -13.71
CA LEU A 280 6.98 19.67 -14.94
C LEU A 280 8.40 20.20 -14.70
N ASP A 281 8.61 20.96 -13.61
CA ASP A 281 9.94 21.39 -13.20
C ASP A 281 10.87 20.22 -12.94
N TYR A 282 10.36 19.17 -12.29
CA TYR A 282 11.11 17.94 -12.06
C TYR A 282 11.57 17.32 -13.39
N ARG A 283 10.64 17.17 -14.33
CA ARG A 283 10.93 16.61 -15.65
C ARG A 283 11.94 17.45 -16.42
N MET A 284 11.80 18.78 -16.40
CA MET A 284 12.75 19.68 -17.05
C MET A 284 14.15 19.51 -16.47
N ARG A 285 14.30 19.50 -15.14
CA ARG A 285 15.61 19.31 -14.49
C ARG A 285 16.24 17.97 -14.86
N GLU A 286 15.48 16.87 -14.82
CA GLU A 286 15.94 15.54 -15.22
C GLU A 286 16.40 15.50 -16.69
N THR A 287 15.69 16.21 -17.57
CA THR A 287 16.05 16.30 -18.99
C THR A 287 17.36 17.06 -19.16
N PHE A 288 17.52 18.23 -18.52
CA PHE A 288 18.74 19.03 -18.59
C PHE A 288 19.96 18.33 -17.98
N GLU A 289 19.81 17.61 -16.86
CA GLU A 289 20.89 16.85 -16.24
C GLU A 289 21.46 15.74 -17.16
N ARG A 290 20.65 15.25 -18.13
CA ARG A 290 21.05 14.20 -19.07
C ARG A 290 21.66 14.73 -20.36
N LEU A 291 21.50 16.02 -20.65
CA LEU A 291 22.11 16.60 -21.83
C LEU A 291 23.64 16.57 -21.69
N PRO A 292 24.37 16.21 -22.76
CA PRO A 292 25.82 16.35 -22.77
C PRO A 292 26.19 17.82 -22.45
N GLN A 293 27.23 18.04 -21.64
CA GLN A 293 27.69 19.40 -21.29
C GLN A 293 28.02 20.27 -22.50
N ASP A 294 28.24 19.63 -23.66
CA ASP A 294 28.52 20.30 -24.95
C ASP A 294 27.27 20.41 -25.87
N ALA A 295 26.07 20.12 -25.35
CA ALA A 295 24.87 20.21 -26.19
C ALA A 295 24.60 21.66 -26.57
N SER A 296 24.45 21.94 -27.89
CA SER A 296 23.99 23.23 -28.37
C SER A 296 22.58 23.53 -27.89
N ASP A 297 22.22 24.82 -27.75
CA ASP A 297 20.88 25.27 -27.33
C ASP A 297 19.76 24.64 -28.18
N GLU A 298 20.03 24.30 -29.45
CA GLU A 298 19.10 23.66 -30.36
C GLU A 298 18.80 22.20 -29.99
N VAL A 299 19.73 21.45 -29.38
CA VAL A 299 19.52 20.11 -28.88
C VAL A 299 18.74 20.14 -27.55
N ALA A 300 18.97 21.16 -26.71
CA ALA A 300 18.26 21.37 -25.46
C ALA A 300 16.77 21.70 -25.67
N LEU A 301 16.40 22.36 -26.78
CA LEU A 301 15.01 22.71 -27.11
C LEU A 301 14.20 21.54 -27.70
N ASN A 302 14.87 20.49 -28.18
CA ASN A 302 14.24 19.32 -28.82
C ASN A 302 14.23 18.07 -27.95
N ALA A 303 14.77 18.12 -26.73
CA ALA A 303 14.79 17.05 -25.72
C ALA A 303 13.66 17.19 -24.70
#